data_2e4384489781fc6428f7015ed4307858
#
_entry.id   2e4384489781fc6428f7015ed4307858
#
_cell.length_a   1.000
_cell.length_b   1.000
_cell.length_c   1.000
_cell.angle_alpha   90.00
_cell.angle_beta   90.00
_cell.angle_gamma   90.00
#
_symmetry.space_group_name_H-M   'P 1'
#
loop_
_entity.id
_entity.type
_entity.pdbx_description
1 polymer ?
#
loop_
_entity_poly.entity_id
_entity_poly.type
_entity_poly.pdbx_seq_one_letter_code
_entity_poly.pdbx_strand_id
1 'polypeptide(L)'
;MPHSDELDSRDVLSVSGLNIAFHHEGQQIDAVRNVSLRLKRGETLAIVGESGSGKSVTALALMRLIEQSGANVRCGEMLLRRRNRQVIELSEQSDAQMRRVRGADIAMIFQEPMTSLNPVFTVGEQIAESIRLHQGASHEEALAEAKRMLDQVRIPESQAILSRYPHHLSGGMRQRVMIAMALSCRPAVLIADEPTTALDVTIQAQILQLIKVLQQEMSMGVIFITHDMGVVADIADRVLVMYQGEAVETGSVEQIFHAPTHPYTQTLLAAVPQLGAMRGHSLPRRFPLISADEPALYESQIEQDTVVEGEPILQVRGLVTRFPLRSGLFNRVTREVHAVENISFDLWPGETLSLVGESGSGKSTTGRALLRLVESRQGEIIFNGQRIDSLSAGKLQPLRRDIQCIFQDPYASLDPRQTVGYSIMEPLRIHGLGQGDAAAKRVAWLLERVGLRPEHAWRYPHEFSGGQRQRICIARALALNPKVIIADEAVSALDVSVRGQIINLLLDLQREMGIAYLFISHDMAVVERISHRVAVMYLGQIVEMGPRRAVFENPQHPYTRKLMAAVPVADPSRHRPRRVLLSDDIPSNIHKRGEETPAVSLQLVGPGHYVARPLQDNALSRL
;
A
#
# COMPACT_ATOMS: atom_id res chain seq x y z
N MET A 1 14.11 5.51 -44.45
CA MET A 1 13.64 6.88 -44.62
C MET A 1 12.23 6.83 -45.20
N PRO A 2 11.27 7.60 -44.77
CA PRO A 2 11.13 8.63 -43.73
C PRO A 2 9.87 8.41 -42.84
N HIS A 3 10.02 8.26 -41.54
CA HIS A 3 8.91 8.28 -40.61
C HIS A 3 8.92 9.50 -39.69
N SER A 4 9.61 10.59 -40.05
CA SER A 4 9.82 11.75 -39.18
C SER A 4 8.68 12.77 -39.13
N ASP A 5 7.62 12.62 -39.94
CA ASP A 5 6.55 13.64 -40.08
C ASP A 5 5.19 13.25 -39.41
N GLU A 6 5.06 12.07 -38.82
CA GLU A 6 3.75 11.59 -38.33
C GLU A 6 3.48 11.78 -36.83
N LEU A 7 4.48 12.18 -36.03
CA LEU A 7 4.23 12.50 -34.61
C LEU A 7 3.75 13.96 -34.50
N ASP A 8 2.51 14.17 -34.00
CA ASP A 8 1.99 15.53 -33.74
C ASP A 8 3.04 16.33 -32.92
N SER A 9 3.19 17.60 -33.23
CA SER A 9 4.19 18.50 -32.65
C SER A 9 4.15 18.53 -31.11
N ARG A 10 3.01 18.22 -30.51
CA ARG A 10 2.79 18.14 -29.06
C ARG A 10 3.06 16.76 -28.47
N ASP A 11 3.05 15.70 -29.27
CA ASP A 11 3.23 14.33 -28.79
C ASP A 11 4.71 14.06 -28.50
N VAL A 12 4.99 13.44 -27.36
CA VAL A 12 6.34 13.00 -26.98
C VAL A 12 6.51 11.50 -27.12
N LEU A 13 5.41 10.73 -27.03
CA LEU A 13 5.41 9.28 -27.24
C LEU A 13 4.12 8.88 -27.99
N SER A 14 4.27 8.03 -28.99
CA SER A 14 3.15 7.39 -29.70
C SER A 14 3.43 5.92 -29.89
N VAL A 15 2.48 5.09 -29.53
CA VAL A 15 2.55 3.63 -29.66
C VAL A 15 1.29 3.15 -30.34
N SER A 16 1.44 2.31 -31.37
CA SER A 16 0.31 1.72 -32.09
C SER A 16 0.41 0.20 -32.12
N GLY A 17 -0.70 -0.46 -31.82
CA GLY A 17 -0.86 -1.90 -31.99
C GLY A 17 0.14 -2.75 -31.19
N LEU A 18 0.45 -2.37 -29.95
CA LEU A 18 1.38 -3.11 -29.09
C LEU A 18 0.77 -4.46 -28.68
N ASN A 19 1.51 -5.53 -28.97
CA ASN A 19 1.20 -6.90 -28.57
C ASN A 19 2.40 -7.51 -27.84
N ILE A 20 2.16 -8.17 -26.71
CA ILE A 20 3.20 -8.79 -25.90
C ILE A 20 2.75 -10.18 -25.48
N ALA A 21 3.54 -11.19 -25.83
CA ALA A 21 3.27 -12.59 -25.52
C ALA A 21 4.48 -13.23 -24.83
N PHE A 22 4.20 -14.07 -23.83
CA PHE A 22 5.17 -14.92 -23.16
C PHE A 22 4.98 -16.38 -23.59
N HIS A 23 6.07 -17.13 -23.65
CA HIS A 23 6.03 -18.57 -23.84
C HIS A 23 6.40 -19.26 -22.53
N HIS A 24 5.47 -20.00 -21.97
CA HIS A 24 5.68 -20.77 -20.74
C HIS A 24 5.16 -22.19 -20.91
N GLU A 25 6.00 -23.20 -20.69
CA GLU A 25 5.66 -24.63 -20.79
C GLU A 25 4.95 -25.03 -22.11
N GLY A 26 5.35 -24.41 -23.23
CA GLY A 26 4.77 -24.68 -24.53
C GLY A 26 3.44 -23.98 -24.82
N GLN A 27 2.94 -23.17 -23.90
CA GLN A 27 1.75 -22.34 -24.09
C GLN A 27 2.16 -20.87 -24.32
N GLN A 28 1.47 -20.21 -25.24
CA GLN A 28 1.58 -18.78 -25.44
C GLN A 28 0.55 -18.08 -24.54
N ILE A 29 1.03 -17.10 -23.75
CA ILE A 29 0.21 -16.24 -22.89
C ILE A 29 0.31 -14.83 -23.44
N ASP A 30 -0.78 -14.31 -23.99
CA ASP A 30 -0.87 -12.95 -24.51
C ASP A 30 -1.14 -11.99 -23.35
N ALA A 31 -0.08 -11.31 -22.90
CA ALA A 31 -0.16 -10.37 -21.77
C ALA A 31 -0.69 -8.99 -22.19
N VAL A 32 -0.46 -8.56 -23.43
CA VAL A 32 -0.96 -7.30 -24.00
C VAL A 32 -1.40 -7.56 -25.44
N ARG A 33 -2.59 -7.05 -25.80
CA ARG A 33 -3.20 -7.25 -27.11
C ARG A 33 -3.65 -5.92 -27.70
N ASN A 34 -3.03 -5.56 -28.83
CA ASN A 34 -3.38 -4.42 -29.66
C ASN A 34 -3.55 -3.08 -28.91
N VAL A 35 -2.69 -2.82 -27.93
CA VAL A 35 -2.74 -1.57 -27.15
C VAL A 35 -2.11 -0.43 -27.91
N SER A 36 -2.83 0.70 -28.00
CA SER A 36 -2.35 1.94 -28.61
C SER A 36 -2.49 3.09 -27.63
N LEU A 37 -1.48 3.94 -27.52
CA LEU A 37 -1.49 5.10 -26.63
C LEU A 37 -0.68 6.26 -27.22
N ARG A 38 -1.04 7.48 -26.84
CA ARG A 38 -0.29 8.70 -27.15
C ARG A 38 -0.13 9.53 -25.88
N LEU A 39 1.03 10.14 -25.72
CA LEU A 39 1.37 11.00 -24.59
C LEU A 39 1.87 12.34 -25.12
N LYS A 40 1.27 13.42 -24.62
CA LYS A 40 1.68 14.78 -24.97
C LYS A 40 2.71 15.31 -23.99
N ARG A 41 3.44 16.31 -24.44
CA ARG A 41 4.37 17.04 -23.57
C ARG A 41 3.62 17.75 -22.45
N GLY A 42 4.07 17.54 -21.21
CA GLY A 42 3.42 18.13 -20.03
C GLY A 42 2.11 17.45 -19.61
N GLU A 43 1.69 16.36 -20.30
CA GLU A 43 0.49 15.59 -19.98
C GLU A 43 0.83 14.46 -19.00
N THR A 44 -0.12 14.14 -18.12
CA THR A 44 -0.14 12.89 -17.34
C THR A 44 -1.20 11.95 -17.90
N LEU A 45 -0.75 10.84 -18.50
CA LEU A 45 -1.60 9.72 -18.88
C LEU A 45 -1.58 8.67 -17.78
N ALA A 46 -2.71 8.45 -17.11
CA ALA A 46 -2.86 7.35 -16.16
C ALA A 46 -3.22 6.06 -16.90
N ILE A 47 -2.53 4.96 -16.58
CA ILE A 47 -2.90 3.61 -17.03
C ILE A 47 -3.43 2.86 -15.80
N VAL A 48 -4.71 2.45 -15.85
CA VAL A 48 -5.41 1.84 -14.73
C VAL A 48 -5.98 0.47 -15.10
N GLY A 49 -6.26 -0.34 -14.09
CA GLY A 49 -6.82 -1.70 -14.23
C GLY A 49 -6.36 -2.59 -13.08
N GLU A 50 -6.93 -3.78 -12.98
CA GLU A 50 -6.56 -4.77 -11.96
C GLU A 50 -5.19 -5.38 -12.21
N SER A 51 -4.63 -6.06 -11.19
CA SER A 51 -3.39 -6.81 -11.31
C SER A 51 -3.48 -7.85 -12.44
N GLY A 52 -2.41 -7.97 -13.23
CA GLY A 52 -2.41 -8.88 -14.39
C GLY A 52 -3.08 -8.31 -15.65
N SER A 53 -3.60 -7.07 -15.65
CA SER A 53 -4.20 -6.46 -16.86
C SER A 53 -3.17 -5.99 -17.91
N GLY A 54 -1.85 -6.14 -17.65
CA GLY A 54 -0.79 -5.83 -18.61
C GLY A 54 -0.12 -4.45 -18.45
N LYS A 55 -0.48 -3.65 -17.43
CA LYS A 55 0.03 -2.27 -17.23
C LYS A 55 1.56 -2.18 -17.13
N SER A 56 2.15 -2.89 -16.16
CA SER A 56 3.62 -2.88 -15.94
C SER A 56 4.36 -3.54 -17.10
N VAL A 57 3.78 -4.56 -17.72
CA VAL A 57 4.32 -5.22 -18.91
C VAL A 57 4.38 -4.23 -20.08
N THR A 58 3.32 -3.41 -20.27
CA THR A 58 3.31 -2.32 -21.25
C THR A 58 4.43 -1.31 -20.98
N ALA A 59 4.60 -0.87 -19.73
CA ALA A 59 5.66 0.05 -19.34
C ALA A 59 7.08 -0.49 -19.64
N LEU A 60 7.32 -1.75 -19.26
CA LEU A 60 8.61 -2.42 -19.53
C LEU A 60 8.87 -2.61 -21.02
N ALA A 61 7.83 -2.81 -21.84
CA ALA A 61 7.95 -2.89 -23.28
C ALA A 61 8.36 -1.54 -23.91
N LEU A 62 7.81 -0.40 -23.40
CA LEU A 62 8.23 0.94 -23.83
C LEU A 62 9.72 1.20 -23.55
N MET A 63 10.24 0.61 -22.47
CA MET A 63 11.66 0.64 -22.13
C MET A 63 12.47 -0.45 -22.84
N ARG A 64 11.83 -1.36 -23.58
CA ARG A 64 12.42 -2.57 -24.18
C ARG A 64 13.21 -3.41 -23.17
N LEU A 65 12.70 -3.50 -21.94
CA LEU A 65 13.30 -4.31 -20.88
C LEU A 65 12.68 -5.72 -20.82
N ILE A 66 11.42 -5.86 -21.25
CA ILE A 66 10.69 -7.12 -21.16
C ILE A 66 11.21 -8.19 -22.14
N GLU A 67 11.83 -7.78 -23.26
CA GLU A 67 12.43 -8.68 -24.24
C GLU A 67 13.51 -9.58 -23.62
N GLN A 68 14.26 -9.05 -22.65
CA GLN A 68 15.29 -9.80 -21.93
C GLN A 68 14.73 -10.94 -21.07
N SER A 69 13.44 -10.87 -20.72
CA SER A 69 12.72 -11.91 -19.99
C SER A 69 12.05 -12.95 -20.92
N GLY A 70 12.38 -12.95 -22.21
CA GLY A 70 11.85 -13.90 -23.19
C GLY A 70 10.47 -13.54 -23.74
N ALA A 71 10.01 -12.31 -23.54
CA ALA A 71 8.77 -11.83 -24.13
C ALA A 71 8.92 -11.56 -25.65
N ASN A 72 7.92 -11.94 -26.43
CA ASN A 72 7.79 -11.56 -27.83
C ASN A 72 6.98 -10.26 -27.90
N VAL A 73 7.65 -9.16 -28.29
CA VAL A 73 7.03 -7.83 -28.42
C VAL A 73 6.85 -7.51 -29.89
N ARG A 74 5.61 -7.16 -30.29
CA ARG A 74 5.27 -6.70 -31.64
C ARG A 74 4.46 -5.42 -31.52
N CYS A 75 4.76 -4.43 -32.35
CA CYS A 75 4.01 -3.19 -32.46
C CYS A 75 3.97 -2.72 -33.92
N GLY A 76 3.01 -1.86 -34.25
CA GLY A 76 3.02 -1.14 -35.52
C GLY A 76 4.10 -0.07 -35.53
N GLU A 77 4.05 0.82 -34.53
CA GLU A 77 5.01 1.90 -34.34
C GLU A 77 5.20 2.21 -32.85
N MET A 78 6.41 2.64 -32.48
CA MET A 78 6.74 3.09 -31.11
C MET A 78 7.68 4.31 -31.19
N LEU A 79 7.10 5.48 -31.43
CA LEU A 79 7.81 6.73 -31.70
C LEU A 79 8.06 7.52 -30.40
N LEU A 80 9.29 7.91 -30.16
CA LEU A 80 9.70 8.78 -29.05
C LEU A 80 10.31 10.06 -29.58
N ARG A 81 9.79 11.22 -29.15
CA ARG A 81 10.41 12.52 -29.37
C ARG A 81 11.36 12.82 -28.21
N ARG A 82 12.63 12.83 -28.51
CA ARG A 82 13.72 13.14 -27.57
C ARG A 82 13.73 14.63 -27.18
N ARG A 83 14.47 14.97 -26.13
CA ARG A 83 14.64 16.38 -25.72
C ARG A 83 15.25 17.28 -26.78
N ASN A 84 16.14 16.75 -27.58
CA ASN A 84 16.73 17.45 -28.73
C ASN A 84 15.75 17.59 -29.91
N ARG A 85 14.48 17.23 -29.74
CA ARG A 85 13.38 17.21 -30.71
C ARG A 85 13.50 16.16 -31.82
N GLN A 86 14.52 15.34 -31.82
CA GLN A 86 14.65 14.21 -32.74
C GLN A 86 13.56 13.17 -32.41
N VAL A 87 12.89 12.67 -33.43
CA VAL A 87 11.97 11.52 -33.30
C VAL A 87 12.72 10.26 -33.65
N ILE A 88 12.59 9.24 -32.83
CA ILE A 88 13.19 7.92 -33.03
C ILE A 88 12.11 6.83 -32.90
N GLU A 89 12.24 5.77 -33.69
CA GLU A 89 11.45 4.54 -33.55
C GLU A 89 12.16 3.63 -32.54
N LEU A 90 11.51 3.36 -31.38
CA LEU A 90 12.13 2.61 -30.30
C LEU A 90 12.29 1.13 -30.63
N SER A 91 11.35 0.56 -31.41
CA SER A 91 11.37 -0.86 -31.78
C SER A 91 12.56 -1.22 -32.68
N GLU A 92 13.07 -0.26 -33.46
CA GLU A 92 14.19 -0.45 -34.37
C GLU A 92 15.56 -0.18 -33.73
N GLN A 93 15.61 0.40 -32.51
CA GLN A 93 16.88 0.72 -31.88
C GLN A 93 17.62 -0.54 -31.43
N SER A 94 18.94 -0.56 -31.66
CA SER A 94 19.81 -1.59 -31.08
C SER A 94 19.91 -1.42 -29.55
N ASP A 95 20.31 -2.48 -28.83
CA ASP A 95 20.53 -2.40 -27.38
C ASP A 95 21.50 -1.30 -26.95
N ALA A 96 22.56 -1.08 -27.76
CA ALA A 96 23.52 -0.01 -27.51
C ALA A 96 22.89 1.38 -27.65
N GLN A 97 21.98 1.55 -28.60
CA GLN A 97 21.22 2.79 -28.78
C GLN A 97 20.18 2.96 -27.65
N MET A 98 19.45 1.89 -27.27
CA MET A 98 18.51 1.94 -26.17
C MET A 98 19.17 2.29 -24.84
N ARG A 99 20.40 1.85 -24.56
CA ARG A 99 21.16 2.29 -23.36
C ARG A 99 21.39 3.79 -23.31
N ARG A 100 21.46 4.48 -24.45
CA ARG A 100 21.58 5.94 -24.52
C ARG A 100 20.24 6.66 -24.35
N VAL A 101 19.13 5.97 -24.59
CA VAL A 101 17.77 6.50 -24.46
C VAL A 101 17.23 6.29 -23.05
N ARG A 102 17.45 5.09 -22.48
CA ARG A 102 17.04 4.75 -21.11
C ARG A 102 17.77 5.63 -20.10
N GLY A 103 17.02 6.27 -19.20
CA GLY A 103 17.55 7.22 -18.22
C GLY A 103 17.77 8.63 -18.73
N ALA A 104 18.09 8.81 -20.02
CA ALA A 104 18.32 10.12 -20.64
C ALA A 104 17.03 10.76 -21.19
N ASP A 105 16.30 10.04 -22.05
CA ASP A 105 15.10 10.55 -22.73
C ASP A 105 13.82 9.95 -22.19
N ILE A 106 13.85 8.68 -21.79
CA ILE A 106 12.76 7.97 -21.12
C ILE A 106 13.31 7.36 -19.83
N ALA A 107 12.68 7.68 -18.70
CA ALA A 107 13.06 7.17 -17.37
C ALA A 107 11.89 6.45 -16.71
N MET A 108 12.18 5.55 -15.77
CA MET A 108 11.17 4.77 -15.06
C MET A 108 11.41 4.79 -13.56
N ILE A 109 10.33 4.96 -12.81
CA ILE A 109 10.23 4.69 -11.38
C ILE A 109 9.55 3.33 -11.26
N PHE A 110 10.26 2.35 -10.69
CA PHE A 110 9.76 0.99 -10.53
C PHE A 110 8.88 0.84 -9.28
N GLN A 111 8.03 -0.18 -9.28
CA GLN A 111 7.04 -0.43 -8.23
C GLN A 111 7.64 -0.63 -6.83
N GLU A 112 8.82 -1.27 -6.73
CA GLU A 112 9.44 -1.58 -5.44
C GLU A 112 10.73 -0.78 -5.21
N PRO A 113 10.76 0.19 -4.27
CA PRO A 113 11.98 0.93 -3.93
C PRO A 113 13.10 0.06 -3.34
N MET A 114 12.72 -1.06 -2.71
CA MET A 114 13.66 -1.96 -2.04
C MET A 114 14.53 -2.74 -3.02
N THR A 115 13.99 -3.09 -4.17
CA THR A 115 14.67 -3.86 -5.22
C THR A 115 15.33 -2.96 -6.28
N SER A 116 14.87 -1.70 -6.39
CA SER A 116 15.34 -0.76 -7.41
C SER A 116 16.64 -0.04 -7.05
N LEU A 117 16.92 0.13 -5.75
CA LEU A 117 18.16 0.72 -5.27
C LEU A 117 19.15 -0.38 -4.87
N ASN A 118 20.37 -0.30 -5.37
CA ASN A 118 21.42 -1.25 -5.02
C ASN A 118 21.89 -1.02 -3.57
N PRO A 119 21.73 -2.01 -2.66
CA PRO A 119 22.01 -1.83 -1.24
C PRO A 119 23.49 -1.64 -0.89
N VAL A 120 24.41 -1.98 -1.81
CA VAL A 120 25.86 -1.90 -1.56
C VAL A 120 26.53 -0.64 -2.13
N PHE A 121 25.75 0.23 -2.80
CA PHE A 121 26.21 1.55 -3.26
C PHE A 121 25.54 2.66 -2.48
N THR A 122 26.26 3.78 -2.29
CA THR A 122 25.67 4.95 -1.66
C THR A 122 24.63 5.62 -2.55
N VAL A 123 23.76 6.41 -1.97
CA VAL A 123 22.73 7.18 -2.70
C VAL A 123 23.37 8.10 -3.73
N GLY A 124 24.44 8.82 -3.32
CA GLY A 124 25.15 9.74 -4.22
C GLY A 124 25.75 9.06 -5.43
N GLU A 125 26.39 7.91 -5.23
CA GLU A 125 26.97 7.13 -6.34
C GLU A 125 25.93 6.67 -7.35
N GLN A 126 24.78 6.20 -6.90
CA GLN A 126 23.72 5.70 -7.80
C GLN A 126 23.10 6.83 -8.64
N ILE A 127 22.90 8.02 -8.07
CA ILE A 127 22.40 9.18 -8.83
C ILE A 127 23.50 9.70 -9.77
N ALA A 128 24.73 9.83 -9.27
CA ALA A 128 25.87 10.33 -10.04
C ALA A 128 26.24 9.42 -11.21
N GLU A 129 26.05 8.10 -11.10
CA GLU A 129 26.28 7.15 -12.20
C GLU A 129 25.47 7.51 -13.45
N SER A 130 24.16 7.76 -13.28
CA SER A 130 23.27 8.15 -14.38
C SER A 130 23.73 9.46 -15.04
N ILE A 131 24.11 10.45 -14.24
CA ILE A 131 24.57 11.77 -14.72
C ILE A 131 25.88 11.62 -15.51
N ARG A 132 26.85 10.88 -14.99
CA ARG A 132 28.12 10.62 -15.66
C ARG A 132 27.94 9.90 -16.99
N LEU A 133 27.08 8.86 -16.99
CA LEU A 133 26.84 8.03 -18.17
C LEU A 133 26.19 8.82 -19.32
N HIS A 134 25.23 9.69 -19.01
CA HIS A 134 24.39 10.35 -20.02
C HIS A 134 24.78 11.79 -20.33
N GLN A 135 25.46 12.48 -19.40
CA GLN A 135 25.85 13.89 -19.57
C GLN A 135 27.37 14.06 -19.71
N GLY A 136 28.15 12.99 -19.48
CA GLY A 136 29.61 13.05 -19.59
C GLY A 136 30.27 13.89 -18.48
N ALA A 137 29.57 14.14 -17.39
CA ALA A 137 30.06 14.93 -16.26
C ALA A 137 31.21 14.23 -15.52
N SER A 138 32.10 14.99 -14.93
CA SER A 138 33.09 14.46 -14.00
C SER A 138 32.40 13.91 -12.73
N HIS A 139 33.14 13.13 -11.94
CA HIS A 139 32.58 12.55 -10.70
C HIS A 139 32.14 13.65 -9.71
N GLU A 140 32.92 14.70 -9.58
CA GLU A 140 32.63 15.81 -8.68
C GLU A 140 31.40 16.62 -9.12
N GLU A 141 31.32 16.95 -10.42
CA GLU A 141 30.14 17.61 -11.00
C GLU A 141 28.88 16.76 -10.86
N ALA A 142 28.98 15.45 -11.08
CA ALA A 142 27.85 14.53 -10.94
C ALA A 142 27.35 14.42 -9.50
N LEU A 143 28.24 14.42 -8.50
CA LEU A 143 27.84 14.44 -7.10
C LEU A 143 27.20 15.78 -6.70
N ALA A 144 27.70 16.91 -7.24
CA ALA A 144 27.10 18.22 -7.02
C ALA A 144 25.68 18.29 -7.60
N GLU A 145 25.48 17.72 -8.81
CA GLU A 145 24.15 17.62 -9.41
C GLU A 145 23.25 16.64 -8.65
N ALA A 146 23.77 15.50 -8.20
CA ALA A 146 23.03 14.55 -7.37
C ALA A 146 22.52 15.23 -6.08
N LYS A 147 23.34 16.07 -5.43
CA LYS A 147 22.89 16.87 -4.30
C LYS A 147 21.73 17.80 -4.68
N ARG A 148 21.85 18.52 -5.80
CA ARG A 148 20.76 19.42 -6.28
C ARG A 148 19.47 18.65 -6.52
N MET A 149 19.55 17.45 -7.09
CA MET A 149 18.38 16.58 -7.29
C MET A 149 17.76 16.15 -5.98
N LEU A 150 18.58 15.80 -4.95
CA LEU A 150 18.08 15.48 -3.61
C LEU A 150 17.39 16.68 -2.95
N ASP A 151 17.93 17.90 -3.15
CA ASP A 151 17.30 19.15 -2.68
C ASP A 151 15.94 19.39 -3.38
N GLN A 152 15.85 19.18 -4.70
CA GLN A 152 14.61 19.32 -5.48
C GLN A 152 13.53 18.34 -5.03
N VAL A 153 13.88 17.10 -4.68
CA VAL A 153 12.93 16.13 -4.12
C VAL A 153 12.71 16.31 -2.61
N ARG A 154 13.20 17.41 -2.04
CA ARG A 154 13.01 17.82 -0.63
C ARG A 154 13.51 16.78 0.36
N ILE A 155 14.66 16.19 0.13
CA ILE A 155 15.34 15.34 1.10
C ILE A 155 16.09 16.25 2.10
N PRO A 156 15.80 16.13 3.41
CA PRO A 156 16.52 16.89 4.43
C PRO A 156 17.98 16.42 4.50
N GLU A 157 18.89 17.35 4.85
CA GLU A 157 20.34 17.07 4.98
C GLU A 157 20.93 16.33 3.75
N SER A 158 20.55 16.74 2.54
CA SER A 158 20.92 16.09 1.27
C SER A 158 22.41 15.78 1.17
N GLN A 159 23.29 16.66 1.70
CA GLN A 159 24.75 16.44 1.73
C GLN A 159 25.13 15.19 2.55
N ALA A 160 24.49 14.97 3.69
CA ALA A 160 24.75 13.79 4.51
C ALA A 160 24.16 12.52 3.89
N ILE A 161 23.06 12.65 3.15
CA ILE A 161 22.37 11.54 2.48
C ILE A 161 23.19 10.98 1.32
N LEU A 162 23.96 11.79 0.61
CA LEU A 162 24.83 11.32 -0.50
C LEU A 162 25.74 10.15 -0.08
N SER A 163 26.25 10.14 1.14
CA SER A 163 27.15 9.10 1.67
C SER A 163 26.42 7.95 2.36
N ARG A 164 25.09 8.01 2.49
CA ARG A 164 24.31 6.93 3.12
C ARG A 164 23.92 5.84 2.12
N TYR A 165 23.68 4.65 2.64
CA TYR A 165 23.16 3.51 1.89
C TYR A 165 21.63 3.46 1.95
N PRO A 166 20.95 2.86 0.94
CA PRO A 166 19.50 2.79 0.88
C PRO A 166 18.83 2.22 2.14
N HIS A 167 19.45 1.23 2.79
CA HIS A 167 18.90 0.61 4.00
C HIS A 167 18.91 1.52 5.25
N HIS A 168 19.63 2.64 5.20
CA HIS A 168 19.60 3.67 6.25
C HIS A 168 18.44 4.67 6.10
N LEU A 169 17.66 4.59 5.01
CA LEU A 169 16.60 5.53 4.68
C LEU A 169 15.22 4.95 4.99
N SER A 170 14.26 5.82 5.35
CA SER A 170 12.85 5.46 5.42
C SER A 170 12.26 5.13 4.03
N GLY A 171 11.10 4.48 3.98
CA GLY A 171 10.41 4.15 2.71
C GLY A 171 10.17 5.38 1.84
N GLY A 172 9.62 6.45 2.41
CA GLY A 172 9.39 7.70 1.69
C GLY A 172 10.68 8.40 1.23
N MET A 173 11.76 8.32 2.00
CA MET A 173 13.07 8.84 1.56
C MET A 173 13.64 8.02 0.40
N ARG A 174 13.55 6.69 0.44
CA ARG A 174 13.98 5.84 -0.70
C ARG A 174 13.20 6.16 -1.97
N GLN A 175 11.90 6.37 -1.85
CA GLN A 175 11.06 6.77 -2.97
C GLN A 175 11.50 8.11 -3.57
N ARG A 176 11.78 9.11 -2.74
CA ARG A 176 12.31 10.41 -3.17
C ARG A 176 13.69 10.27 -3.85
N VAL A 177 14.56 9.40 -3.35
CA VAL A 177 15.85 9.08 -3.98
C VAL A 177 15.64 8.46 -5.35
N MET A 178 14.71 7.51 -5.51
CA MET A 178 14.38 6.93 -6.84
C MET A 178 13.85 7.97 -7.81
N ILE A 179 12.99 8.89 -7.34
CA ILE A 179 12.51 10.01 -8.17
C ILE A 179 13.69 10.89 -8.59
N ALA A 180 14.58 11.25 -7.65
CA ALA A 180 15.78 12.03 -7.96
C ALA A 180 16.67 11.34 -9.01
N MET A 181 16.87 10.02 -8.87
CA MET A 181 17.64 9.23 -9.82
C MET A 181 16.97 9.19 -11.20
N ALA A 182 15.67 8.93 -11.28
CA ALA A 182 14.93 8.89 -12.54
C ALA A 182 14.93 10.25 -13.26
N LEU A 183 14.91 11.36 -12.52
CA LEU A 183 14.84 12.71 -13.08
C LEU A 183 16.21 13.38 -13.25
N SER A 184 17.30 12.74 -12.83
CA SER A 184 18.66 13.31 -12.85
C SER A 184 19.14 13.76 -14.23
N CYS A 185 18.68 13.10 -15.29
CA CYS A 185 18.98 13.46 -16.68
C CYS A 185 17.85 14.28 -17.33
N ARG A 186 16.82 14.69 -16.59
CA ARG A 186 15.67 15.45 -17.08
C ARG A 186 15.02 14.80 -18.31
N PRO A 187 14.41 13.62 -18.22
CA PRO A 187 13.86 12.88 -19.35
C PRO A 187 12.71 13.61 -20.05
N ALA A 188 12.43 13.27 -21.32
CA ALA A 188 11.24 13.74 -22.03
C ALA A 188 9.98 13.02 -21.56
N VAL A 189 10.12 11.75 -21.17
CA VAL A 189 9.05 10.88 -20.68
C VAL A 189 9.47 10.23 -19.36
N LEU A 190 8.60 10.33 -18.36
CA LEU A 190 8.69 9.58 -17.10
C LEU A 190 7.60 8.51 -17.07
N ILE A 191 7.98 7.26 -16.83
CA ILE A 191 7.08 6.17 -16.52
C ILE A 191 7.12 5.96 -15.01
N ALA A 192 6.01 6.09 -14.32
CA ALA A 192 5.89 5.87 -12.88
C ALA A 192 4.98 4.65 -12.67
N ASP A 193 5.60 3.49 -12.40
CA ASP A 193 4.87 2.24 -12.18
C ASP A 193 4.59 2.08 -10.68
N GLU A 194 3.36 2.35 -10.29
CA GLU A 194 2.88 2.32 -8.91
C GLU A 194 3.81 3.03 -7.90
N PRO A 195 4.20 4.28 -8.16
CA PRO A 195 5.26 4.96 -7.40
C PRO A 195 4.89 5.28 -5.95
N THR A 196 3.66 5.06 -5.56
CA THR A 196 3.14 5.35 -4.21
C THR A 196 2.64 4.11 -3.48
N THR A 197 2.73 2.93 -4.07
CA THR A 197 2.36 1.66 -3.42
C THR A 197 3.20 1.44 -2.16
N ALA A 198 2.58 0.98 -1.09
CA ALA A 198 3.16 0.78 0.23
C ALA A 198 3.65 2.08 0.95
N LEU A 199 3.21 3.26 0.50
CA LEU A 199 3.42 4.52 1.21
C LEU A 199 2.17 4.93 1.99
N ASP A 200 2.38 5.60 3.12
CA ASP A 200 1.28 6.22 3.85
C ASP A 200 0.63 7.34 3.05
N VAL A 201 -0.66 7.56 3.28
CA VAL A 201 -1.47 8.55 2.54
C VAL A 201 -0.87 9.96 2.55
N THR A 202 -0.21 10.35 3.64
CA THR A 202 0.45 11.67 3.74
C THR A 202 1.71 11.73 2.86
N ILE A 203 2.55 10.71 2.91
CA ILE A 203 3.76 10.61 2.05
C ILE A 203 3.34 10.46 0.58
N GLN A 204 2.31 9.64 0.31
CA GLN A 204 1.72 9.51 -1.04
C GLN A 204 1.31 10.89 -1.60
N ALA A 205 0.55 11.68 -0.84
CA ALA A 205 0.13 13.01 -1.28
C ALA A 205 1.32 13.95 -1.55
N GLN A 206 2.39 13.87 -0.76
CA GLN A 206 3.62 14.62 -0.97
C GLN A 206 4.37 14.20 -2.24
N ILE A 207 4.47 12.89 -2.52
CA ILE A 207 5.12 12.35 -3.71
C ILE A 207 4.34 12.73 -4.98
N LEU A 208 3.01 12.63 -4.96
CA LEU A 208 2.16 13.01 -6.10
C LEU A 208 2.33 14.49 -6.44
N GLN A 209 2.31 15.36 -5.42
CA GLN A 209 2.53 16.78 -5.63
C GLN A 209 3.95 17.07 -6.14
N LEU A 210 4.97 16.37 -5.62
CA LEU A 210 6.34 16.49 -6.08
C LEU A 210 6.46 16.13 -7.57
N ILE A 211 5.90 15.00 -7.99
CA ILE A 211 5.91 14.58 -9.41
C ILE A 211 5.21 15.64 -10.27
N LYS A 212 4.07 16.19 -9.83
CA LYS A 212 3.34 17.22 -10.58
C LYS A 212 4.13 18.51 -10.74
N VAL A 213 4.80 18.96 -9.68
CA VAL A 213 5.68 20.16 -9.73
C VAL A 213 6.84 19.93 -10.70
N LEU A 214 7.55 18.80 -10.58
CA LEU A 214 8.69 18.48 -11.43
C LEU A 214 8.28 18.25 -12.90
N GLN A 215 7.11 17.68 -13.15
CA GLN A 215 6.52 17.56 -14.48
C GLN A 215 6.35 18.94 -15.15
N GLN A 216 5.77 19.90 -14.40
CA GLN A 216 5.58 21.26 -14.90
C GLN A 216 6.90 21.99 -15.16
N GLU A 217 7.84 21.93 -14.22
CA GLU A 217 9.15 22.56 -14.34
C GLU A 217 9.97 21.99 -15.53
N MET A 218 9.91 20.67 -15.74
CA MET A 218 10.65 20.01 -16.80
C MET A 218 9.88 19.89 -18.11
N SER A 219 8.57 20.21 -18.10
CA SER A 219 7.66 20.03 -19.24
C SER A 219 7.73 18.61 -19.82
N MET A 220 7.84 17.57 -18.98
CA MET A 220 7.89 16.17 -19.41
C MET A 220 6.50 15.54 -19.51
N GLY A 221 6.33 14.55 -20.39
CA GLY A 221 5.17 13.67 -20.37
C GLY A 221 5.30 12.62 -19.27
N VAL A 222 4.20 12.28 -18.60
CA VAL A 222 4.20 11.28 -17.53
C VAL A 222 3.20 10.16 -17.86
N ILE A 223 3.66 8.92 -17.87
CA ILE A 223 2.80 7.73 -17.80
C ILE A 223 2.76 7.31 -16.35
N PHE A 224 1.57 7.34 -15.75
CA PHE A 224 1.38 7.01 -14.35
C PHE A 224 0.53 5.75 -14.22
N ILE A 225 1.12 4.67 -13.77
CA ILE A 225 0.43 3.38 -13.56
C ILE A 225 0.00 3.29 -12.11
N THR A 226 -1.27 3.02 -11.88
CA THR A 226 -1.82 2.79 -10.54
C THR A 226 -3.15 2.04 -10.62
N HIS A 227 -3.52 1.39 -9.53
CA HIS A 227 -4.85 0.83 -9.30
C HIS A 227 -5.72 1.74 -8.41
N ASP A 228 -5.18 2.85 -7.89
CA ASP A 228 -5.88 3.79 -7.02
C ASP A 228 -6.55 4.91 -7.83
N MET A 229 -7.86 4.81 -8.01
CA MET A 229 -8.67 5.79 -8.77
C MET A 229 -8.71 7.17 -8.08
N GLY A 230 -8.54 7.24 -6.75
CA GLY A 230 -8.41 8.52 -6.05
C GLY A 230 -7.13 9.26 -6.44
N VAL A 231 -6.02 8.53 -6.62
CA VAL A 231 -4.76 9.07 -7.13
C VAL A 231 -4.94 9.54 -8.58
N VAL A 232 -5.62 8.76 -9.42
CA VAL A 232 -5.89 9.11 -10.83
C VAL A 232 -6.66 10.44 -10.91
N ALA A 233 -7.71 10.60 -10.10
CA ALA A 233 -8.50 11.83 -10.06
C ALA A 233 -7.68 13.08 -9.67
N ASP A 234 -6.63 12.91 -8.84
CA ASP A 234 -5.77 14.01 -8.38
C ASP A 234 -4.71 14.45 -9.41
N ILE A 235 -4.21 13.54 -10.28
CA ILE A 235 -3.01 13.82 -11.09
C ILE A 235 -3.19 13.68 -12.59
N ALA A 236 -4.15 12.87 -13.05
CA ALA A 236 -4.26 12.52 -14.46
C ALA A 236 -4.98 13.61 -15.29
N ASP A 237 -4.50 13.83 -16.51
CA ASP A 237 -5.22 14.58 -17.54
C ASP A 237 -6.08 13.64 -18.38
N ARG A 238 -5.53 12.46 -18.69
CA ARG A 238 -6.21 11.39 -19.44
C ARG A 238 -5.99 10.06 -18.77
N VAL A 239 -6.92 9.14 -19.02
CA VAL A 239 -6.92 7.78 -18.47
C VAL A 239 -7.04 6.77 -19.60
N LEU A 240 -6.23 5.71 -19.51
CA LEU A 240 -6.31 4.49 -20.31
C LEU A 240 -6.69 3.35 -19.36
N VAL A 241 -7.85 2.74 -19.56
CA VAL A 241 -8.32 1.61 -18.76
C VAL A 241 -7.93 0.32 -19.46
N MET A 242 -7.17 -0.54 -18.75
CA MET A 242 -6.74 -1.85 -19.23
C MET A 242 -7.48 -2.99 -18.53
N TYR A 243 -7.95 -3.94 -19.30
CA TYR A 243 -8.59 -5.16 -18.82
C TYR A 243 -8.15 -6.37 -19.65
N GLN A 244 -7.67 -7.42 -19.00
CA GLN A 244 -7.21 -8.66 -19.63
C GLN A 244 -6.26 -8.46 -20.83
N GLY A 245 -5.34 -7.53 -20.73
CA GLY A 245 -4.34 -7.23 -21.75
C GLY A 245 -4.81 -6.28 -22.85
N GLU A 246 -6.03 -5.78 -22.83
CA GLU A 246 -6.59 -4.86 -23.81
C GLU A 246 -6.85 -3.48 -23.23
N ALA A 247 -6.74 -2.44 -24.06
CA ALA A 247 -7.21 -1.10 -23.72
C ALA A 247 -8.72 -1.03 -24.01
N VAL A 248 -9.55 -1.05 -22.97
CA VAL A 248 -11.01 -1.12 -23.10
C VAL A 248 -11.68 0.25 -23.16
N GLU A 249 -11.08 1.26 -22.56
CA GLU A 249 -11.59 2.62 -22.59
C GLU A 249 -10.46 3.65 -22.44
N THR A 250 -10.55 4.77 -23.15
CA THR A 250 -9.64 5.91 -23.01
C THR A 250 -10.41 7.23 -23.14
N GLY A 251 -10.08 8.20 -22.29
CA GLY A 251 -10.76 9.50 -22.29
C GLY A 251 -10.08 10.50 -21.36
N SER A 252 -10.62 11.71 -21.26
CA SER A 252 -10.22 12.64 -20.21
C SER A 252 -10.60 12.09 -18.83
N VAL A 253 -9.92 12.55 -17.77
CA VAL A 253 -10.25 12.12 -16.42
C VAL A 253 -11.72 12.36 -16.08
N GLU A 254 -12.29 13.50 -16.49
CA GLU A 254 -13.70 13.83 -16.28
C GLU A 254 -14.63 12.86 -17.00
N GLN A 255 -14.31 12.47 -18.25
CA GLN A 255 -15.12 11.51 -19.00
C GLN A 255 -15.15 10.14 -18.34
N ILE A 256 -13.98 9.64 -17.96
CA ILE A 256 -13.87 8.30 -17.33
C ILE A 256 -14.60 8.27 -15.98
N PHE A 257 -14.54 9.34 -15.18
CA PHE A 257 -15.16 9.34 -13.84
C PHE A 257 -16.67 9.63 -13.86
N HIS A 258 -17.14 10.51 -14.76
CA HIS A 258 -18.55 10.93 -14.74
C HIS A 258 -19.41 10.26 -15.81
N ALA A 259 -18.81 9.76 -16.89
CA ALA A 259 -19.54 9.14 -18.00
C ALA A 259 -18.78 7.92 -18.56
N PRO A 260 -18.43 6.92 -17.72
CA PRO A 260 -17.77 5.70 -18.17
C PRO A 260 -18.70 4.91 -19.10
N THR A 261 -18.19 4.48 -20.26
CA THR A 261 -18.97 3.76 -21.26
C THR A 261 -18.78 2.25 -21.19
N HIS A 262 -17.58 1.80 -20.82
CA HIS A 262 -17.29 0.36 -20.76
C HIS A 262 -17.76 -0.25 -19.43
N PRO A 263 -18.44 -1.42 -19.41
CA PRO A 263 -18.94 -2.05 -18.19
C PRO A 263 -17.85 -2.30 -17.13
N TYR A 264 -16.67 -2.71 -17.56
CA TYR A 264 -15.53 -2.90 -16.64
C TYR A 264 -15.12 -1.58 -15.95
N THR A 265 -15.07 -0.46 -16.68
CA THR A 265 -14.76 0.86 -16.09
C THR A 265 -15.79 1.25 -15.04
N GLN A 266 -17.07 1.01 -15.31
CA GLN A 266 -18.17 1.26 -14.37
C GLN A 266 -18.01 0.41 -13.11
N THR A 267 -17.70 -0.89 -13.27
CA THR A 267 -17.43 -1.81 -12.14
C THR A 267 -16.21 -1.38 -11.33
N LEU A 268 -15.13 -1.00 -12.01
CA LEU A 268 -13.89 -0.54 -11.37
C LEU A 268 -14.15 0.70 -10.50
N LEU A 269 -14.86 1.71 -11.03
CA LEU A 269 -15.18 2.93 -10.31
C LEU A 269 -16.13 2.69 -9.13
N ALA A 270 -17.12 1.84 -9.30
CA ALA A 270 -18.08 1.52 -8.25
C ALA A 270 -17.46 0.69 -7.10
N ALA A 271 -16.38 -0.05 -7.38
CA ALA A 271 -15.64 -0.79 -6.36
C ALA A 271 -14.74 0.11 -5.49
N VAL A 272 -14.47 1.35 -5.92
CA VAL A 272 -13.58 2.27 -5.19
C VAL A 272 -14.19 2.69 -3.86
N PRO A 273 -13.51 2.42 -2.71
CA PRO A 273 -13.99 2.90 -1.43
C PRO A 273 -13.99 4.44 -1.39
N GLN A 274 -15.11 5.03 -1.05
CA GLN A 274 -15.23 6.49 -0.91
C GLN A 274 -15.29 6.87 0.55
N LEU A 275 -14.36 7.73 0.97
CA LEU A 275 -14.39 8.33 2.30
C LEU A 275 -15.63 9.22 2.44
N GLY A 276 -16.39 9.02 3.51
CA GLY A 276 -17.67 9.71 3.76
C GLY A 276 -18.89 8.98 3.21
N ALA A 277 -18.72 7.83 2.55
CA ALA A 277 -19.84 6.99 2.09
C ALA A 277 -20.68 6.42 3.26
N MET A 278 -20.12 6.39 4.46
CA MET A 278 -20.77 5.88 5.68
C MET A 278 -21.42 6.98 6.52
N ARG A 279 -21.54 8.21 6.00
CA ARG A 279 -22.13 9.32 6.73
C ARG A 279 -23.55 9.02 7.19
N GLY A 280 -23.85 9.28 8.47
CA GLY A 280 -25.16 9.00 9.06
C GLY A 280 -25.40 7.55 9.48
N HIS A 281 -24.54 6.61 9.09
CA HIS A 281 -24.62 5.22 9.53
C HIS A 281 -23.78 5.00 10.79
N SER A 282 -24.21 4.10 11.69
CA SER A 282 -23.51 3.80 12.94
C SER A 282 -22.73 2.48 12.87
N LEU A 283 -23.20 1.52 12.11
CA LEU A 283 -22.69 0.16 12.05
C LEU A 283 -21.85 -0.10 10.78
N PRO A 284 -20.95 -1.10 10.79
CA PRO A 284 -20.23 -1.57 9.62
C PRO A 284 -21.17 -2.01 8.48
N ARG A 285 -20.73 -1.80 7.23
CA ARG A 285 -21.50 -2.18 6.04
C ARG A 285 -20.64 -2.90 5.01
N ARG A 286 -21.26 -3.81 4.27
CA ARG A 286 -20.62 -4.51 3.16
C ARG A 286 -20.29 -3.53 2.02
N PHE A 287 -19.21 -3.81 1.29
CA PHE A 287 -18.95 -3.17 0.02
C PHE A 287 -19.97 -3.64 -1.03
N PRO A 288 -20.49 -2.76 -1.87
CA PRO A 288 -21.30 -3.16 -3.01
C PRO A 288 -20.42 -4.02 -3.94
N LEU A 289 -20.86 -5.25 -4.21
CA LEU A 289 -20.23 -6.10 -5.22
C LEU A 289 -21.03 -5.94 -6.49
N ILE A 290 -20.41 -5.43 -7.54
CA ILE A 290 -21.00 -5.38 -8.88
C ILE A 290 -20.52 -6.64 -9.58
N SER A 291 -21.46 -7.53 -9.92
CA SER A 291 -21.23 -8.62 -10.87
C SER A 291 -21.44 -8.09 -12.29
N ALA A 292 -20.61 -8.49 -13.23
CA ALA A 292 -20.79 -8.15 -14.64
C ALA A 292 -22.14 -8.63 -15.21
N ASP A 293 -22.73 -9.65 -14.57
CA ASP A 293 -23.99 -10.28 -14.99
C ASP A 293 -25.24 -9.70 -14.28
N GLU A 294 -25.06 -8.95 -13.19
CA GLU A 294 -26.15 -8.29 -12.45
C GLU A 294 -25.75 -6.88 -12.04
N PRO A 295 -26.20 -5.83 -12.74
CA PRO A 295 -25.89 -4.44 -12.41
C PRO A 295 -26.67 -3.92 -11.21
N ALA A 296 -27.40 -4.75 -10.48
CA ALA A 296 -28.11 -4.36 -9.28
C ALA A 296 -27.13 -4.19 -8.10
N LEU A 297 -27.00 -2.97 -7.63
CA LEU A 297 -26.43 -2.61 -6.33
C LEU A 297 -27.20 -3.38 -5.22
N TYR A 298 -26.76 -4.58 -4.90
CA TYR A 298 -27.20 -5.25 -3.67
C TYR A 298 -26.55 -4.56 -2.48
N GLU A 299 -27.05 -3.41 -2.09
CA GLU A 299 -26.95 -2.94 -0.71
C GLU A 299 -27.80 -3.90 0.14
N SER A 300 -27.20 -4.98 0.61
CA SER A 300 -27.86 -5.81 1.64
C SER A 300 -27.94 -5.00 2.92
N GLN A 301 -29.07 -4.37 3.14
CA GLN A 301 -29.45 -3.65 4.36
C GLN A 301 -29.68 -4.65 5.50
N ILE A 302 -28.64 -5.23 6.06
CA ILE A 302 -28.74 -5.90 7.35
C ILE A 302 -27.77 -5.16 8.26
N GLU A 303 -28.25 -4.06 8.83
CA GLU A 303 -27.60 -3.39 9.97
C GLU A 303 -27.89 -4.21 11.23
N GLN A 304 -27.11 -5.25 11.46
CA GLN A 304 -27.12 -5.96 12.72
C GLN A 304 -25.84 -5.61 13.49
N ASP A 305 -26.00 -5.06 14.68
CA ASP A 305 -24.89 -4.88 15.59
C ASP A 305 -24.37 -6.26 16.02
N THR A 306 -23.09 -6.52 15.77
CA THR A 306 -22.43 -7.77 16.14
C THR A 306 -21.76 -7.69 17.50
N VAL A 307 -21.67 -6.49 18.08
CA VAL A 307 -21.02 -6.28 19.39
C VAL A 307 -21.87 -6.88 20.50
N VAL A 308 -21.24 -7.73 21.30
CA VAL A 308 -21.88 -8.31 22.48
C VAL A 308 -21.53 -7.45 23.68
N GLU A 309 -22.55 -6.84 24.28
CA GLU A 309 -22.39 -6.06 25.51
C GLU A 309 -21.96 -6.95 26.69
N GLY A 310 -21.07 -6.44 27.53
CA GLY A 310 -20.55 -7.15 28.69
C GLY A 310 -19.06 -6.87 28.93
N GLU A 311 -18.36 -7.90 29.42
CA GLU A 311 -16.90 -7.77 29.64
C GLU A 311 -16.11 -7.78 28.34
N PRO A 312 -15.11 -6.90 28.19
CA PRO A 312 -14.22 -6.92 27.02
C PRO A 312 -13.46 -8.24 26.93
N ILE A 313 -13.36 -8.78 25.71
CA ILE A 313 -12.60 -10.01 25.47
C ILE A 313 -11.10 -9.79 25.55
N LEU A 314 -10.65 -8.58 25.18
CA LEU A 314 -9.26 -8.17 25.26
C LEU A 314 -9.17 -6.79 25.88
N GLN A 315 -8.34 -6.65 26.93
CA GLN A 315 -8.07 -5.37 27.59
C GLN A 315 -6.57 -5.11 27.56
N VAL A 316 -6.20 -3.92 27.18
CA VAL A 316 -4.81 -3.44 27.12
C VAL A 316 -4.69 -2.23 28.04
N ARG A 317 -3.72 -2.23 28.93
CA ARG A 317 -3.50 -1.18 29.91
C ARG A 317 -2.05 -0.75 29.94
N GLY A 318 -1.77 0.50 29.61
CA GLY A 318 -0.45 1.11 29.72
C GLY A 318 0.65 0.38 28.95
N LEU A 319 0.35 -0.18 27.77
CA LEU A 319 1.30 -0.98 27.00
C LEU A 319 2.46 -0.11 26.48
N VAL A 320 3.70 -0.54 26.78
CA VAL A 320 4.95 0.10 26.30
C VAL A 320 5.84 -0.94 25.62
N THR A 321 6.25 -0.64 24.38
CA THR A 321 7.18 -1.48 23.62
C THR A 321 8.25 -0.62 22.98
N ARG A 322 9.52 -0.86 23.36
CA ARG A 322 10.68 -0.13 22.88
C ARG A 322 11.73 -1.07 22.31
N PHE A 323 12.41 -0.65 21.24
CA PHE A 323 13.48 -1.41 20.61
C PHE A 323 14.83 -0.72 20.79
N PRO A 324 15.85 -1.42 21.32
CA PRO A 324 17.17 -0.83 21.51
C PRO A 324 17.91 -0.69 20.17
N LEU A 325 18.45 0.50 19.90
CA LEU A 325 19.36 0.75 18.79
C LEU A 325 20.81 0.75 19.31
N ARG A 326 21.59 -0.17 18.77
CA ARG A 326 23.00 -0.36 19.14
C ARG A 326 23.91 0.35 18.15
N SER A 327 24.95 1.03 18.62
CA SER A 327 25.90 1.72 17.76
C SER A 327 27.33 1.71 18.36
N GLY A 328 28.32 2.05 17.49
CA GLY A 328 29.73 2.13 17.86
C GLY A 328 30.43 0.78 17.94
N LEU A 329 31.76 0.84 18.14
CA LEU A 329 32.68 -0.33 18.12
C LEU A 329 32.33 -1.39 19.18
N PHE A 330 31.70 -0.98 20.29
CA PHE A 330 31.30 -1.86 21.39
C PHE A 330 29.83 -2.28 21.36
N ASN A 331 29.12 -2.04 20.26
CA ASN A 331 27.70 -2.42 20.07
C ASN A 331 26.79 -2.02 21.27
N ARG A 332 27.02 -0.81 21.85
CA ARG A 332 26.28 -0.32 23.01
C ARG A 332 24.94 0.27 22.59
N VAL A 333 23.93 0.08 23.43
CA VAL A 333 22.60 0.72 23.25
C VAL A 333 22.76 2.22 23.52
N THR A 334 22.66 3.03 22.45
CA THR A 334 22.80 4.51 22.52
C THR A 334 21.47 5.22 22.36
N ARG A 335 20.53 4.59 21.64
CA ARG A 335 19.18 5.11 21.35
C ARG A 335 18.16 3.98 21.49
N GLU A 336 16.89 4.35 21.61
CA GLU A 336 15.75 3.45 21.64
C GLU A 336 14.68 3.95 20.66
N VAL A 337 14.02 3.04 19.96
CA VAL A 337 12.81 3.33 19.19
C VAL A 337 11.62 3.16 20.12
N HIS A 338 10.90 4.21 20.40
CA HIS A 338 9.67 4.19 21.19
C HIS A 338 8.50 3.83 20.28
N ALA A 339 8.33 2.53 20.03
CA ALA A 339 7.36 2.04 19.05
C ALA A 339 5.93 2.07 19.57
N VAL A 340 5.72 1.79 20.86
CA VAL A 340 4.42 1.88 21.55
C VAL A 340 4.64 2.49 22.91
N GLU A 341 3.89 3.53 23.24
CA GLU A 341 4.04 4.31 24.45
C GLU A 341 2.70 4.52 25.16
N ASN A 342 2.53 3.81 26.29
CA ASN A 342 1.40 3.95 27.22
C ASN A 342 0.02 3.88 26.58
N ILE A 343 -0.22 2.91 25.66
CA ILE A 343 -1.53 2.74 25.04
C ILE A 343 -2.47 1.89 25.90
N SER A 344 -3.75 2.27 25.91
CA SER A 344 -4.83 1.54 26.61
C SER A 344 -6.08 1.52 25.77
N PHE A 345 -6.70 0.34 25.63
CA PHE A 345 -7.98 0.16 24.95
C PHE A 345 -8.63 -1.17 25.34
N ASP A 346 -9.92 -1.27 25.04
CA ASP A 346 -10.72 -2.48 25.21
C ASP A 346 -11.27 -2.94 23.86
N LEU A 347 -11.46 -4.24 23.69
CA LEU A 347 -12.08 -4.87 22.53
C LEU A 347 -13.16 -5.83 23.01
N TRP A 348 -14.38 -5.69 22.48
CA TRP A 348 -15.53 -6.53 22.85
C TRP A 348 -15.73 -7.68 21.87
N PRO A 349 -16.38 -8.79 22.29
CA PRO A 349 -16.74 -9.86 21.36
C PRO A 349 -17.61 -9.32 20.23
N GLY A 350 -17.33 -9.75 18.98
CA GLY A 350 -18.05 -9.28 17.79
C GLY A 350 -17.73 -7.85 17.36
N GLU A 351 -16.84 -7.14 18.06
CA GLU A 351 -16.42 -5.78 17.71
C GLU A 351 -15.30 -5.78 16.67
N THR A 352 -15.30 -4.80 15.79
CA THR A 352 -14.11 -4.39 15.03
C THR A 352 -13.61 -3.06 15.58
N LEU A 353 -12.48 -3.09 16.29
CA LEU A 353 -11.69 -1.90 16.63
C LEU A 353 -10.59 -1.73 15.58
N SER A 354 -10.63 -0.63 14.85
CA SER A 354 -9.56 -0.32 13.89
C SER A 354 -8.48 0.56 14.50
N LEU A 355 -7.23 0.18 14.24
CA LEU A 355 -6.05 0.94 14.65
C LEU A 355 -5.43 1.56 13.39
N VAL A 356 -5.47 2.89 13.31
CA VAL A 356 -5.05 3.65 12.12
C VAL A 356 -3.93 4.64 12.44
N GLY A 357 -3.21 5.07 11.41
CA GLY A 357 -2.09 6.02 11.54
C GLY A 357 -1.05 5.78 10.46
N GLU A 358 -0.05 6.65 10.37
CA GLU A 358 1.06 6.52 9.43
C GLU A 358 1.98 5.33 9.76
N SER A 359 2.80 4.91 8.78
CA SER A 359 3.82 3.87 8.97
C SER A 359 4.80 4.29 10.07
N GLY A 360 5.20 3.33 10.89
CA GLY A 360 6.03 3.61 12.06
C GLY A 360 5.30 4.23 13.25
N SER A 361 3.97 4.43 13.20
CA SER A 361 3.19 4.90 14.36
C SER A 361 3.00 3.86 15.46
N GLY A 362 3.41 2.59 15.23
CA GLY A 362 3.39 1.53 16.24
C GLY A 362 2.26 0.49 16.09
N LYS A 363 1.40 0.60 15.08
CA LYS A 363 0.23 -0.29 14.87
C LYS A 363 0.58 -1.78 14.84
N SER A 364 1.44 -2.19 13.90
CA SER A 364 1.85 -3.60 13.77
C SER A 364 2.65 -4.07 14.97
N THR A 365 3.42 -3.18 15.63
CA THR A 365 4.12 -3.49 16.89
C THR A 365 3.11 -3.78 18.00
N THR A 366 2.03 -3.01 18.09
CA THR A 366 0.92 -3.27 19.02
C THR A 366 0.33 -4.66 18.78
N GLY A 367 -0.05 -4.99 17.54
CA GLY A 367 -0.56 -6.31 17.20
C GLY A 367 0.38 -7.46 17.57
N ARG A 368 1.68 -7.31 17.29
CA ARG A 368 2.70 -8.31 17.63
C ARG A 368 2.93 -8.42 19.14
N ALA A 369 2.83 -7.33 19.89
CA ALA A 369 2.95 -7.32 21.35
C ALA A 369 1.76 -8.08 21.99
N LEU A 370 0.54 -7.92 21.49
CA LEU A 370 -0.65 -8.64 21.95
C LEU A 370 -0.53 -10.16 21.74
N LEU A 371 0.12 -10.58 20.65
CA LEU A 371 0.44 -11.99 20.37
C LEU A 371 1.65 -12.50 21.14
N ARG A 372 2.31 -11.66 21.94
CA ARG A 372 3.56 -11.99 22.60
C ARG A 372 4.64 -12.49 21.62
N LEU A 373 4.65 -11.92 20.38
CA LEU A 373 5.73 -12.10 19.41
C LEU A 373 6.87 -11.10 19.65
N VAL A 374 6.53 -9.98 20.31
CA VAL A 374 7.46 -8.95 20.77
C VAL A 374 7.22 -8.73 22.26
N GLU A 375 8.30 -8.62 23.03
CA GLU A 375 8.22 -8.34 24.46
C GLU A 375 7.88 -6.89 24.72
N SER A 376 6.89 -6.67 25.59
CA SER A 376 6.52 -5.35 26.09
C SER A 376 7.36 -5.03 27.32
N ARG A 377 7.82 -3.78 27.43
CA ARG A 377 8.59 -3.30 28.58
C ARG A 377 7.70 -3.10 29.80
N GLN A 378 6.46 -2.61 29.57
CA GLN A 378 5.48 -2.33 30.61
C GLN A 378 4.07 -2.57 30.05
N GLY A 379 3.09 -2.61 30.97
CA GLY A 379 1.69 -2.71 30.68
C GLY A 379 1.12 -4.08 30.98
N GLU A 380 -0.21 -4.16 30.86
CA GLU A 380 -0.98 -5.38 31.10
C GLU A 380 -1.80 -5.72 29.86
N ILE A 381 -1.79 -7.01 29.51
CA ILE A 381 -2.63 -7.57 28.45
C ILE A 381 -3.51 -8.62 29.12
N ILE A 382 -4.82 -8.36 29.16
CA ILE A 382 -5.82 -9.25 29.76
C ILE A 382 -6.68 -9.81 28.64
N PHE A 383 -6.68 -11.11 28.48
CA PHE A 383 -7.48 -11.83 27.50
C PHE A 383 -8.45 -12.77 28.19
N ASN A 384 -9.75 -12.62 27.90
CA ASN A 384 -10.83 -13.41 28.49
C ASN A 384 -10.73 -13.46 30.03
N GLY A 385 -10.48 -12.31 30.66
CA GLY A 385 -10.31 -12.16 32.12
C GLY A 385 -8.96 -12.63 32.66
N GLN A 386 -8.08 -13.20 31.85
CA GLN A 386 -6.76 -13.70 32.26
C GLN A 386 -5.63 -12.77 31.78
N ARG A 387 -4.75 -12.37 32.70
CA ARG A 387 -3.54 -11.63 32.35
C ARG A 387 -2.54 -12.53 31.61
N ILE A 388 -2.10 -12.13 30.41
CA ILE A 388 -1.28 -12.95 29.51
C ILE A 388 0.14 -12.40 29.26
N ASP A 389 0.42 -11.13 29.56
CA ASP A 389 1.73 -10.49 29.35
C ASP A 389 2.87 -11.14 30.12
N SER A 390 2.58 -11.73 31.28
CA SER A 390 3.57 -12.35 32.17
C SER A 390 3.61 -13.89 32.07
N LEU A 391 2.81 -14.51 31.21
CA LEU A 391 2.76 -15.98 31.08
C LEU A 391 4.02 -16.53 30.41
N SER A 392 4.46 -17.72 30.89
CA SER A 392 5.48 -18.52 30.20
C SER A 392 4.96 -19.06 28.86
N ALA A 393 5.88 -19.39 27.94
CA ALA A 393 5.54 -19.89 26.61
C ALA A 393 4.58 -21.10 26.63
N GLY A 394 4.77 -22.04 27.56
CA GLY A 394 3.90 -23.21 27.70
C GLY A 394 2.49 -22.86 28.15
N LYS A 395 2.33 -21.87 29.04
CA LYS A 395 1.01 -21.38 29.48
C LYS A 395 0.33 -20.50 28.43
N LEU A 396 1.09 -19.85 27.57
CA LEU A 396 0.59 -19.02 26.49
C LEU A 396 0.09 -19.85 25.30
N GLN A 397 0.68 -21.04 25.05
CA GLN A 397 0.36 -21.87 23.88
C GLN A 397 -1.13 -22.19 23.74
N PRO A 398 -1.87 -22.61 24.78
CA PRO A 398 -3.32 -22.85 24.67
C PRO A 398 -4.10 -21.59 24.28
N LEU A 399 -3.70 -20.41 24.79
CA LEU A 399 -4.39 -19.13 24.52
C LEU A 399 -4.14 -18.63 23.09
N ARG A 400 -3.03 -19.01 22.45
CA ARG A 400 -2.76 -18.73 21.04
C ARG A 400 -3.78 -19.35 20.09
N ARG A 401 -4.52 -20.38 20.53
CA ARG A 401 -5.66 -20.93 19.79
C ARG A 401 -6.75 -19.87 19.59
N ASP A 402 -7.03 -19.11 20.64
CA ASP A 402 -8.17 -18.18 20.69
C ASP A 402 -7.82 -16.78 20.12
N ILE A 403 -6.49 -16.47 19.99
CA ILE A 403 -6.02 -15.23 19.36
C ILE A 403 -5.16 -15.58 18.14
N GLN A 404 -5.62 -15.20 16.97
CA GLN A 404 -4.92 -15.48 15.70
C GLN A 404 -4.53 -14.18 14.98
N CYS A 405 -3.64 -14.29 13.99
CA CYS A 405 -3.19 -13.16 13.20
C CYS A 405 -3.30 -13.45 11.70
N ILE A 406 -3.74 -12.45 10.97
CA ILE A 406 -3.60 -12.37 9.51
C ILE A 406 -2.52 -11.32 9.25
N PHE A 407 -1.36 -11.76 8.75
CA PHE A 407 -0.21 -10.88 8.51
C PHE A 407 -0.34 -10.11 7.19
N GLN A 408 0.40 -9.01 7.10
CA GLN A 408 0.41 -8.06 5.99
C GLN A 408 0.78 -8.69 4.63
N ASP A 409 1.77 -9.59 4.61
CA ASP A 409 2.27 -10.21 3.39
C ASP A 409 1.82 -11.67 3.30
N PRO A 410 0.86 -12.00 2.40
CA PRO A 410 0.41 -13.37 2.22
C PRO A 410 1.48 -14.28 1.60
N TYR A 411 2.46 -13.72 0.85
CA TYR A 411 3.56 -14.49 0.29
C TYR A 411 4.53 -14.97 1.38
N ALA A 412 4.96 -14.06 2.24
CA ALA A 412 5.85 -14.38 3.35
C ALA A 412 5.16 -15.22 4.42
N SER A 413 3.83 -15.25 4.46
CA SER A 413 3.05 -15.98 5.46
C SER A 413 2.87 -17.46 5.15
N LEU A 414 3.11 -17.90 3.92
CA LEU A 414 2.93 -19.29 3.47
C LEU A 414 4.29 -19.88 3.05
N ASP A 415 4.61 -21.08 3.50
CA ASP A 415 5.80 -21.80 3.00
C ASP A 415 5.54 -22.26 1.55
N PRO A 416 6.31 -21.78 0.56
CA PRO A 416 6.08 -22.11 -0.84
C PRO A 416 6.32 -23.60 -1.17
N ARG A 417 6.95 -24.35 -0.28
CA ARG A 417 7.24 -25.78 -0.42
C ARG A 417 6.14 -26.67 0.17
N GLN A 418 5.15 -26.07 0.85
CA GLN A 418 4.04 -26.79 1.47
C GLN A 418 2.76 -26.56 0.68
N THR A 419 1.90 -27.57 0.61
CA THR A 419 0.59 -27.42 0.00
C THR A 419 -0.31 -26.51 0.86
N VAL A 420 -1.28 -25.89 0.24
CA VAL A 420 -2.28 -25.04 0.91
C VAL A 420 -3.02 -25.82 2.00
N GLY A 421 -3.42 -27.07 1.71
CA GLY A 421 -4.09 -27.91 2.68
C GLY A 421 -3.24 -28.22 3.91
N TYR A 422 -1.94 -28.42 3.71
CA TYR A 422 -1.01 -28.61 4.84
C TYR A 422 -0.88 -27.34 5.69
N SER A 423 -0.74 -26.18 5.06
CA SER A 423 -0.61 -24.90 5.76
C SER A 423 -1.84 -24.55 6.62
N ILE A 424 -3.06 -24.92 6.16
CA ILE A 424 -4.29 -24.76 6.93
C ILE A 424 -4.43 -25.83 8.02
N MET A 425 -3.95 -27.05 7.78
CA MET A 425 -4.02 -28.17 8.72
C MET A 425 -3.00 -28.05 9.87
N GLU A 426 -1.86 -27.41 9.62
CA GLU A 426 -0.75 -27.33 10.57
C GLU A 426 -1.18 -26.82 11.98
N PRO A 427 -1.94 -25.70 12.11
CA PRO A 427 -2.44 -25.26 13.41
C PRO A 427 -3.30 -26.31 14.12
N LEU A 428 -4.15 -27.05 13.41
CA LEU A 428 -4.97 -28.11 13.97
C LEU A 428 -4.12 -29.24 14.57
N ARG A 429 -3.03 -29.62 13.89
CA ARG A 429 -2.09 -30.64 14.36
C ARG A 429 -1.31 -30.20 15.59
N ILE A 430 -0.80 -28.95 15.58
CA ILE A 430 -0.04 -28.35 16.69
C ILE A 430 -0.88 -28.31 17.98
N HIS A 431 -2.17 -27.98 17.86
CA HIS A 431 -3.09 -27.88 18.99
C HIS A 431 -3.85 -29.18 19.30
N GLY A 432 -3.57 -30.28 18.57
CA GLY A 432 -4.21 -31.58 18.83
C GLY A 432 -5.71 -31.63 18.51
N LEU A 433 -6.21 -30.73 17.65
CA LEU A 433 -7.64 -30.56 17.35
C LEU A 433 -8.14 -31.38 16.14
N GLY A 434 -7.25 -32.09 15.46
CA GLY A 434 -7.63 -32.96 14.33
C GLY A 434 -6.46 -33.70 13.75
N GLN A 435 -6.69 -34.97 13.42
CA GLN A 435 -5.77 -35.83 12.68
C GLN A 435 -6.54 -36.59 11.60
N GLY A 436 -5.84 -36.99 10.52
CA GLY A 436 -6.45 -37.78 9.44
C GLY A 436 -7.63 -37.10 8.77
N ASP A 437 -8.70 -37.88 8.53
CA ASP A 437 -9.88 -37.43 7.79
C ASP A 437 -10.64 -36.25 8.43
N ALA A 438 -10.65 -36.14 9.74
CA ALA A 438 -11.34 -35.05 10.42
C ALA A 438 -10.65 -33.70 10.12
N ALA A 439 -9.32 -33.68 10.12
CA ALA A 439 -8.56 -32.48 9.76
C ALA A 439 -8.73 -32.15 8.26
N ALA A 440 -8.73 -33.14 7.37
CA ALA A 440 -8.96 -32.96 5.94
C ALA A 440 -10.36 -32.38 5.65
N LYS A 441 -11.40 -32.87 6.29
CA LYS A 441 -12.77 -32.33 6.20
C LYS A 441 -12.85 -30.89 6.69
N ARG A 442 -12.15 -30.58 7.79
CA ARG A 442 -12.08 -29.22 8.31
C ARG A 442 -11.37 -28.28 7.32
N VAL A 443 -10.27 -28.70 6.70
CA VAL A 443 -9.57 -27.92 5.67
C VAL A 443 -10.47 -27.68 4.47
N ALA A 444 -11.18 -28.69 3.98
CA ALA A 444 -12.12 -28.57 2.87
C ALA A 444 -13.21 -27.54 3.18
N TRP A 445 -13.84 -27.64 4.36
CA TRP A 445 -14.84 -26.70 4.82
C TRP A 445 -14.30 -25.26 4.93
N LEU A 446 -13.08 -25.07 5.45
CA LEU A 446 -12.44 -23.76 5.53
C LEU A 446 -12.17 -23.14 4.17
N LEU A 447 -11.73 -23.95 3.19
CA LEU A 447 -11.52 -23.49 1.82
C LEU A 447 -12.84 -23.03 1.19
N GLU A 448 -13.92 -23.81 1.31
CA GLU A 448 -15.25 -23.41 0.83
C GLU A 448 -15.71 -22.10 1.52
N ARG A 449 -15.46 -21.98 2.81
CA ARG A 449 -15.86 -20.81 3.59
C ARG A 449 -15.22 -19.51 3.12
N VAL A 450 -13.97 -19.58 2.66
CA VAL A 450 -13.27 -18.44 2.08
C VAL A 450 -13.46 -18.30 0.56
N GLY A 451 -14.40 -19.08 -0.03
CA GLY A 451 -14.73 -19.02 -1.46
C GLY A 451 -13.68 -19.68 -2.37
N LEU A 452 -12.99 -20.69 -1.87
CA LEU A 452 -12.07 -21.55 -2.63
C LEU A 452 -12.63 -22.96 -2.73
N ARG A 453 -12.17 -23.73 -3.72
CA ARG A 453 -12.60 -25.12 -3.90
C ARG A 453 -11.80 -26.06 -3.01
N PRO A 454 -12.38 -27.14 -2.47
CA PRO A 454 -11.68 -28.14 -1.66
C PRO A 454 -10.44 -28.75 -2.35
N GLU A 455 -10.49 -28.93 -3.68
CA GLU A 455 -9.39 -29.48 -4.47
C GLU A 455 -8.16 -28.58 -4.44
N HIS A 456 -8.31 -27.30 -4.14
CA HIS A 456 -7.19 -26.36 -3.97
C HIS A 456 -6.27 -26.72 -2.81
N ALA A 457 -6.68 -27.61 -1.90
CA ALA A 457 -5.85 -28.11 -0.80
C ALA A 457 -4.53 -28.75 -1.27
N TRP A 458 -4.52 -29.34 -2.48
CA TRP A 458 -3.35 -30.03 -3.03
C TRP A 458 -2.38 -29.13 -3.79
N ARG A 459 -2.77 -27.88 -4.06
CA ARG A 459 -1.95 -26.92 -4.77
C ARG A 459 -0.97 -26.19 -3.86
N TYR A 460 0.07 -25.61 -4.47
CA TYR A 460 1.07 -24.82 -3.79
C TYR A 460 0.73 -23.32 -3.82
N PRO A 461 1.23 -22.52 -2.85
CA PRO A 461 0.93 -21.09 -2.78
C PRO A 461 1.23 -20.30 -4.06
N HIS A 462 2.29 -20.66 -4.80
CA HIS A 462 2.70 -19.97 -6.03
C HIS A 462 1.69 -20.13 -7.20
N GLU A 463 0.78 -21.12 -7.14
CA GLU A 463 -0.27 -21.36 -8.14
C GLU A 463 -1.51 -20.47 -7.94
N PHE A 464 -1.51 -19.58 -6.94
CA PHE A 464 -2.65 -18.74 -6.58
C PHE A 464 -2.38 -17.26 -6.79
N SER A 465 -3.42 -16.49 -7.12
CA SER A 465 -3.36 -15.03 -7.12
C SER A 465 -3.17 -14.46 -5.70
N GLY A 466 -2.77 -13.19 -5.59
CA GLY A 466 -2.61 -12.51 -4.30
C GLY A 466 -3.86 -12.57 -3.44
N GLY A 467 -5.04 -12.30 -4.02
CA GLY A 467 -6.33 -12.38 -3.31
C GLY A 467 -6.70 -13.81 -2.87
N GLN A 468 -6.39 -14.82 -3.69
CA GLN A 468 -6.59 -16.20 -3.29
C GLN A 468 -5.65 -16.63 -2.17
N ARG A 469 -4.38 -16.19 -2.17
CA ARG A 469 -3.44 -16.42 -1.06
C ARG A 469 -3.92 -15.75 0.23
N GLN A 470 -4.48 -14.55 0.14
CA GLN A 470 -5.06 -13.89 1.30
C GLN A 470 -6.23 -14.69 1.88
N ARG A 471 -7.11 -15.23 1.04
CA ARG A 471 -8.19 -16.14 1.48
C ARG A 471 -7.64 -17.40 2.17
N ILE A 472 -6.52 -17.95 1.70
CA ILE A 472 -5.83 -19.08 2.34
C ILE A 472 -5.29 -18.68 3.72
N CYS A 473 -4.67 -17.50 3.86
CA CYS A 473 -4.21 -16.99 5.15
C CYS A 473 -5.37 -16.78 6.14
N ILE A 474 -6.53 -16.29 5.65
CA ILE A 474 -7.77 -16.19 6.45
C ILE A 474 -8.24 -17.59 6.88
N ALA A 475 -8.31 -18.56 5.96
CA ALA A 475 -8.70 -19.94 6.27
C ALA A 475 -7.79 -20.56 7.34
N ARG A 476 -6.47 -20.32 7.25
CA ARG A 476 -5.51 -20.77 8.26
C ARG A 476 -5.76 -20.14 9.63
N ALA A 477 -6.03 -18.82 9.69
CA ALA A 477 -6.34 -18.14 10.94
C ALA A 477 -7.64 -18.66 11.56
N LEU A 478 -8.63 -19.04 10.74
CA LEU A 478 -9.93 -19.59 11.19
C LEU A 478 -9.85 -21.07 11.61
N ALA A 479 -8.75 -21.77 11.34
CA ALA A 479 -8.66 -23.21 11.58
C ALA A 479 -8.98 -23.60 13.03
N LEU A 480 -8.58 -22.76 13.98
CA LEU A 480 -8.73 -22.99 15.42
C LEU A 480 -10.01 -22.40 16.04
N ASN A 481 -10.92 -21.82 15.25
CA ASN A 481 -12.10 -21.08 15.74
C ASN A 481 -11.71 -19.98 16.75
N PRO A 482 -10.89 -19.01 16.34
CA PRO A 482 -10.41 -17.98 17.24
C PRO A 482 -11.53 -17.05 17.69
N LYS A 483 -11.40 -16.48 18.89
CA LYS A 483 -12.26 -15.44 19.44
C LYS A 483 -11.83 -14.05 19.00
N VAL A 484 -10.52 -13.85 18.80
CA VAL A 484 -9.91 -12.59 18.37
C VAL A 484 -9.01 -12.84 17.17
N ILE A 485 -9.15 -12.02 16.15
CA ILE A 485 -8.21 -11.98 15.01
C ILE A 485 -7.59 -10.58 14.94
N ILE A 486 -6.26 -10.53 14.93
CA ILE A 486 -5.50 -9.33 14.62
C ILE A 486 -5.24 -9.34 13.11
N ALA A 487 -5.88 -8.44 12.38
CA ALA A 487 -5.72 -8.30 10.94
C ALA A 487 -4.72 -7.16 10.65
N ASP A 488 -3.44 -7.49 10.49
CA ASP A 488 -2.35 -6.53 10.28
C ASP A 488 -2.20 -6.25 8.77
N GLU A 489 -2.79 -5.13 8.32
CA GLU A 489 -2.82 -4.69 6.92
C GLU A 489 -3.29 -5.79 5.93
N ALA A 490 -4.25 -6.59 6.35
CA ALA A 490 -4.69 -7.82 5.66
C ALA A 490 -5.23 -7.60 4.23
N VAL A 491 -5.48 -6.36 3.81
CA VAL A 491 -6.05 -6.04 2.49
C VAL A 491 -5.25 -4.99 1.70
N SER A 492 -4.12 -4.52 2.23
CA SER A 492 -3.35 -3.41 1.64
C SER A 492 -2.75 -3.73 0.27
N ALA A 493 -2.32 -4.97 0.06
CA ALA A 493 -1.68 -5.43 -1.17
C ALA A 493 -2.66 -5.97 -2.22
N LEU A 494 -3.97 -5.77 -2.03
CA LEU A 494 -5.01 -6.32 -2.90
C LEU A 494 -5.61 -5.26 -3.83
N ASP A 495 -5.96 -5.68 -5.04
CA ASP A 495 -6.73 -4.87 -5.97
C ASP A 495 -8.07 -4.45 -5.36
N VAL A 496 -8.62 -3.34 -5.82
CA VAL A 496 -9.81 -2.69 -5.24
C VAL A 496 -11.01 -3.64 -5.18
N SER A 497 -11.30 -4.40 -6.24
CA SER A 497 -12.41 -5.35 -6.29
C SER A 497 -12.23 -6.53 -5.32
N VAL A 498 -11.03 -7.09 -5.27
CA VAL A 498 -10.68 -8.20 -4.35
C VAL A 498 -10.71 -7.73 -2.89
N ARG A 499 -10.25 -6.50 -2.62
CA ARG A 499 -10.29 -5.87 -1.29
C ARG A 499 -11.71 -5.82 -0.74
N GLY A 500 -12.69 -5.34 -1.53
CA GLY A 500 -14.09 -5.31 -1.15
C GLY A 500 -14.65 -6.71 -0.81
N GLN A 501 -14.30 -7.72 -1.60
CA GLN A 501 -14.70 -9.11 -1.35
C GLN A 501 -14.12 -9.66 -0.04
N ILE A 502 -12.84 -9.38 0.26
CA ILE A 502 -12.21 -9.82 1.52
C ILE A 502 -12.83 -9.13 2.73
N ILE A 503 -13.11 -7.84 2.65
CA ILE A 503 -13.79 -7.12 3.72
C ILE A 503 -15.19 -7.70 3.98
N ASN A 504 -15.96 -7.96 2.92
CA ASN A 504 -17.27 -8.60 3.04
C ASN A 504 -17.18 -10.00 3.69
N LEU A 505 -16.17 -10.78 3.30
CA LEU A 505 -15.88 -12.08 3.92
C LEU A 505 -15.61 -11.93 5.43
N LEU A 506 -14.78 -10.96 5.85
CA LEU A 506 -14.49 -10.72 7.27
C LEU A 506 -15.75 -10.31 8.05
N LEU A 507 -16.60 -9.47 7.48
CA LEU A 507 -17.88 -9.08 8.10
C LEU A 507 -18.84 -10.28 8.22
N ASP A 508 -18.91 -11.16 7.23
CA ASP A 508 -19.74 -12.37 7.30
C ASP A 508 -19.22 -13.32 8.38
N LEU A 509 -17.92 -13.54 8.45
CA LEU A 509 -17.28 -14.37 9.46
C LEU A 509 -17.48 -13.80 10.87
N GLN A 510 -17.43 -12.47 11.03
CA GLN A 510 -17.72 -11.80 12.30
C GLN A 510 -19.14 -12.09 12.77
N ARG A 511 -20.12 -11.90 11.88
CA ARG A 511 -21.54 -12.14 12.19
C ARG A 511 -21.83 -13.60 12.54
N GLU A 512 -21.19 -14.53 11.86
CA GLU A 512 -21.48 -15.96 12.01
C GLU A 512 -20.74 -16.60 13.19
N MET A 513 -19.52 -16.16 13.45
CA MET A 513 -18.65 -16.77 14.45
C MET A 513 -18.44 -15.90 15.70
N GLY A 514 -18.96 -14.67 15.73
CA GLY A 514 -18.79 -13.73 16.84
C GLY A 514 -17.35 -13.27 17.05
N ILE A 515 -16.53 -13.27 16.00
CA ILE A 515 -15.10 -12.93 16.06
C ILE A 515 -14.94 -11.43 16.35
N ALA A 516 -14.07 -11.09 17.28
CA ALA A 516 -13.62 -9.72 17.49
C ALA A 516 -12.38 -9.46 16.60
N TYR A 517 -12.36 -8.32 15.90
CA TYR A 517 -11.22 -7.89 15.08
C TYR A 517 -10.48 -6.70 15.69
N LEU A 518 -9.17 -6.84 15.84
CA LEU A 518 -8.28 -5.69 15.87
C LEU A 518 -7.78 -5.48 14.42
N PHE A 519 -8.37 -4.52 13.73
CA PHE A 519 -8.11 -4.28 12.31
C PHE A 519 -7.09 -3.15 12.14
N ILE A 520 -5.88 -3.47 11.71
CA ILE A 520 -4.81 -2.51 11.48
C ILE A 520 -4.79 -2.14 10.00
N SER A 521 -4.92 -0.86 9.70
CA SER A 521 -4.90 -0.39 8.30
C SER A 521 -4.47 1.09 8.22
N HIS A 522 -3.94 1.47 7.07
CA HIS A 522 -3.72 2.86 6.68
C HIS A 522 -4.79 3.37 5.69
N ASP A 523 -5.65 2.48 5.16
CA ASP A 523 -6.73 2.84 4.24
C ASP A 523 -7.99 3.29 5.02
N MET A 524 -8.15 4.61 5.11
CA MET A 524 -9.23 5.21 5.90
C MET A 524 -10.62 4.89 5.35
N ALA A 525 -10.78 4.73 4.03
CA ALA A 525 -12.07 4.42 3.44
C ALA A 525 -12.52 2.97 3.72
N VAL A 526 -11.57 2.03 3.78
CA VAL A 526 -11.81 0.66 4.25
C VAL A 526 -12.16 0.66 5.73
N VAL A 527 -11.38 1.39 6.55
CA VAL A 527 -11.61 1.50 8.00
C VAL A 527 -12.99 2.09 8.30
N GLU A 528 -13.41 3.13 7.57
CA GLU A 528 -14.74 3.71 7.73
C GLU A 528 -15.86 2.66 7.54
N ARG A 529 -15.64 1.67 6.67
CA ARG A 529 -16.66 0.68 6.32
C ARG A 529 -16.75 -0.50 7.27
N ILE A 530 -15.60 -0.97 7.78
CA ILE A 530 -15.57 -2.20 8.62
C ILE A 530 -15.64 -1.94 10.12
N SER A 531 -15.39 -0.71 10.59
CA SER A 531 -15.15 -0.44 12.00
C SER A 531 -16.42 -0.13 12.78
N HIS A 532 -16.50 -0.61 14.02
CA HIS A 532 -17.39 -0.10 15.06
C HIS A 532 -16.75 1.09 15.77
N ARG A 533 -15.46 0.94 16.15
CA ARG A 533 -14.65 1.98 16.78
C ARG A 533 -13.31 2.12 16.08
N VAL A 534 -12.72 3.30 16.24
CA VAL A 534 -11.43 3.63 15.63
C VAL A 534 -10.51 4.25 16.67
N ALA A 535 -9.26 3.81 16.70
CA ALA A 535 -8.17 4.40 17.47
C ALA A 535 -7.09 4.90 16.52
N VAL A 536 -6.76 6.19 16.62
CA VAL A 536 -5.76 6.84 15.80
C VAL A 536 -4.43 6.86 16.54
N MET A 537 -3.41 6.25 15.97
CA MET A 537 -2.06 6.21 16.53
C MET A 537 -1.14 7.22 15.86
N TYR A 538 -0.39 7.94 16.68
CA TYR A 538 0.65 8.86 16.27
C TYR A 538 1.85 8.76 17.22
N LEU A 539 3.06 8.56 16.68
CA LEU A 539 4.31 8.46 17.44
C LEU A 539 4.24 7.48 18.64
N GLY A 540 3.65 6.30 18.41
CA GLY A 540 3.52 5.25 19.42
C GLY A 540 2.37 5.42 20.41
N GLN A 541 1.59 6.50 20.34
CA GLN A 541 0.52 6.79 21.27
C GLN A 541 -0.85 6.86 20.57
N ILE A 542 -1.94 6.54 21.27
CA ILE A 542 -3.30 6.79 20.80
C ILE A 542 -3.63 8.26 21.06
N VAL A 543 -3.92 9.01 19.99
CA VAL A 543 -4.21 10.46 20.06
C VAL A 543 -5.70 10.77 19.95
N GLU A 544 -6.47 9.87 19.36
CA GLU A 544 -7.92 9.98 19.26
C GLU A 544 -8.54 8.58 19.19
N MET A 545 -9.61 8.32 19.96
CA MET A 545 -10.30 7.05 19.94
C MET A 545 -11.80 7.25 20.22
N GLY A 546 -12.65 6.58 19.43
CA GLY A 546 -14.10 6.67 19.63
C GLY A 546 -14.90 5.84 18.64
N PRO A 547 -16.23 5.94 18.71
CA PRO A 547 -17.12 5.37 17.71
C PRO A 547 -16.70 5.85 16.32
N ARG A 548 -16.74 4.97 15.32
CA ARG A 548 -16.36 5.29 13.93
C ARG A 548 -16.97 6.62 13.46
N ARG A 549 -18.27 6.80 13.69
CA ARG A 549 -18.98 8.01 13.30
C ARG A 549 -18.37 9.28 13.93
N ALA A 550 -18.02 9.24 15.23
CA ALA A 550 -17.45 10.40 15.91
C ALA A 550 -16.06 10.77 15.35
N VAL A 551 -15.19 9.79 15.11
CA VAL A 551 -13.83 10.02 14.61
C VAL A 551 -13.85 10.49 13.15
N PHE A 552 -14.73 9.93 12.29
CA PHE A 552 -14.76 10.26 10.85
C PHE A 552 -15.57 11.52 10.53
N GLU A 553 -16.73 11.72 11.19
CA GLU A 553 -17.60 12.86 10.90
C GLU A 553 -17.21 14.12 11.68
N ASN A 554 -16.55 13.97 12.83
CA ASN A 554 -16.13 15.08 13.69
C ASN A 554 -14.75 14.85 14.33
N PRO A 555 -13.67 14.69 13.52
CA PRO A 555 -12.32 14.49 14.03
C PRO A 555 -11.87 15.70 14.85
N GLN A 556 -11.37 15.46 16.08
CA GLN A 556 -11.01 16.53 17.01
C GLN A 556 -9.49 16.77 17.04
N HIS A 557 -8.67 15.71 16.97
CA HIS A 557 -7.24 15.86 17.03
C HIS A 557 -6.68 16.40 15.69
N PRO A 558 -5.73 17.38 15.70
CA PRO A 558 -5.16 17.94 14.47
C PRO A 558 -4.56 16.89 13.54
N TYR A 559 -3.88 15.89 14.09
CA TYR A 559 -3.30 14.80 13.31
C TYR A 559 -4.39 13.95 12.60
N THR A 560 -5.51 13.65 13.27
CA THR A 560 -6.63 12.93 12.64
C THR A 560 -7.21 13.70 11.46
N ARG A 561 -7.37 15.02 11.61
CA ARG A 561 -7.82 15.90 10.52
C ARG A 561 -6.84 15.91 9.35
N LYS A 562 -5.53 15.98 9.64
CA LYS A 562 -4.47 15.92 8.62
C LYS A 562 -4.48 14.58 7.89
N LEU A 563 -4.59 13.47 8.63
CA LEU A 563 -4.66 12.12 8.07
C LEU A 563 -5.85 11.96 7.13
N MET A 564 -7.06 12.37 7.56
CA MET A 564 -8.26 12.31 6.72
C MET A 564 -8.20 13.23 5.51
N ALA A 565 -7.63 14.42 5.69
CA ALA A 565 -7.44 15.36 4.60
C ALA A 565 -6.43 14.85 3.55
N ALA A 566 -5.54 13.91 3.88
CA ALA A 566 -4.57 13.34 2.95
C ALA A 566 -5.16 12.23 2.05
N VAL A 567 -6.28 11.61 2.46
CA VAL A 567 -6.91 10.52 1.69
C VAL A 567 -7.31 11.00 0.29
N PRO A 568 -6.88 10.34 -0.80
CA PRO A 568 -7.33 10.65 -2.15
C PRO A 568 -8.85 10.47 -2.30
N VAL A 569 -9.50 11.33 -3.05
CA VAL A 569 -10.93 11.23 -3.35
C VAL A 569 -11.10 10.97 -4.83
N ALA A 570 -11.86 9.95 -5.19
CA ALA A 570 -12.12 9.57 -6.57
C ALA A 570 -13.16 10.51 -7.23
N ASP A 571 -12.86 11.82 -7.22
CA ASP A 571 -13.70 12.86 -7.81
C ASP A 571 -12.81 13.98 -8.38
N PRO A 572 -12.61 14.02 -9.72
CA PRO A 572 -11.77 15.03 -10.36
C PRO A 572 -12.34 16.45 -10.27
N SER A 573 -13.66 16.62 -10.01
CA SER A 573 -14.28 17.93 -9.86
C SER A 573 -13.92 18.64 -8.55
N ARG A 574 -13.45 17.88 -7.56
CA ARG A 574 -12.94 18.41 -6.30
C ARG A 574 -11.55 19.00 -6.49
N HIS A 575 -11.47 20.21 -7.03
CA HIS A 575 -10.24 21.00 -7.01
C HIS A 575 -9.80 21.20 -5.56
N ARG A 576 -8.83 20.39 -5.12
CA ARG A 576 -8.19 20.62 -3.82
C ARG A 576 -7.42 21.93 -3.93
N PRO A 577 -7.70 22.94 -3.07
CA PRO A 577 -6.85 24.13 -3.01
C PRO A 577 -5.40 23.65 -2.89
N ARG A 578 -4.46 24.33 -3.54
CA ARG A 578 -3.01 24.04 -3.43
C ARG A 578 -2.70 23.80 -1.96
N ARG A 579 -2.61 22.53 -1.57
CA ARG A 579 -2.22 22.18 -0.20
C ARG A 579 -0.83 22.76 -0.01
N VAL A 580 -0.74 23.73 0.87
CA VAL A 580 0.55 24.07 1.48
C VAL A 580 0.99 22.76 2.15
N LEU A 581 1.88 22.03 1.51
CA LEU A 581 2.53 20.91 2.14
C LEU A 581 3.32 21.51 3.30
N LEU A 582 2.75 21.36 4.48
CA LEU A 582 3.53 21.62 5.69
C LEU A 582 4.74 20.70 5.57
N SER A 583 5.91 21.32 5.58
CA SER A 583 7.23 20.68 5.44
C SER A 583 7.62 19.92 6.72
N ASP A 584 6.65 19.58 7.56
CA ASP A 584 6.92 18.96 8.83
C ASP A 584 7.26 17.48 8.59
N ASP A 585 8.54 17.20 8.64
CA ASP A 585 9.05 15.85 8.88
C ASP A 585 8.32 15.30 10.10
N ILE A 586 7.76 14.09 9.97
CA ILE A 586 7.20 13.39 11.12
C ILE A 586 8.30 13.27 12.14
N PRO A 587 8.12 13.79 13.38
CA PRO A 587 9.14 13.68 14.41
C PRO A 587 9.55 12.21 14.57
N SER A 588 10.82 11.97 14.73
CA SER A 588 11.35 10.61 14.82
C SER A 588 11.00 9.99 16.18
N ASN A 589 10.49 8.74 16.17
CA ASN A 589 10.30 7.95 17.39
C ASN A 589 11.61 7.45 18.01
N ILE A 590 12.76 7.91 17.50
CA ILE A 590 14.09 7.52 17.99
C ILE A 590 14.53 8.50 19.04
N HIS A 591 14.64 8.02 20.27
CA HIS A 591 15.04 8.79 21.45
C HIS A 591 16.42 8.36 21.95
N LYS A 592 17.08 9.21 22.72
CA LYS A 592 18.28 8.82 23.46
C LYS A 592 17.90 7.82 24.56
N ARG A 593 18.81 6.91 24.90
CA ARG A 593 18.58 5.95 25.99
C ARG A 593 18.27 6.71 27.29
N GLY A 594 17.14 6.32 27.92
CA GLY A 594 16.66 6.94 29.17
C GLY A 594 15.85 8.23 29.00
N GLU A 595 15.63 8.66 27.76
CA GLU A 595 14.68 9.73 27.47
C GLU A 595 13.27 9.16 27.50
N GLU A 596 12.35 9.81 28.22
CA GLU A 596 10.96 9.38 28.30
C GLU A 596 10.10 10.19 27.33
N THR A 597 9.20 9.50 26.62
CA THR A 597 8.19 10.16 25.78
C THR A 597 7.12 10.79 26.69
N PRO A 598 6.77 12.07 26.52
CA PRO A 598 5.69 12.68 27.28
C PRO A 598 4.40 11.87 27.10
N ALA A 599 3.82 11.44 28.23
CA ALA A 599 2.55 10.72 28.21
C ALA A 599 1.41 11.64 27.77
N VAL A 600 0.59 11.16 26.84
CA VAL A 600 -0.61 11.87 26.39
C VAL A 600 -1.80 11.39 27.22
N SER A 601 -2.60 12.33 27.73
CA SER A 601 -3.83 12.03 28.46
C SER A 601 -5.03 12.14 27.53
N LEU A 602 -5.77 11.04 27.37
CA LEU A 602 -7.03 11.02 26.61
C LEU A 602 -8.15 11.62 27.45
N GLN A 603 -8.83 12.63 26.94
CA GLN A 603 -9.97 13.29 27.57
C GLN A 603 -11.26 12.95 26.82
N LEU A 604 -12.33 12.68 27.55
CA LEU A 604 -13.64 12.44 26.99
C LEU A 604 -14.23 13.75 26.45
N VAL A 605 -14.48 13.79 25.14
CA VAL A 605 -15.03 14.97 24.42
C VAL A 605 -16.46 14.75 23.92
N GLY A 606 -16.93 13.52 23.95
CA GLY A 606 -18.27 13.12 23.53
C GLY A 606 -18.57 11.67 23.96
N PRO A 607 -19.76 11.13 23.70
CA PRO A 607 -20.11 9.75 24.06
C PRO A 607 -19.11 8.74 23.50
N GLY A 608 -18.29 8.14 24.38
CA GLY A 608 -17.23 7.20 24.02
C GLY A 608 -16.09 7.77 23.13
N HIS A 609 -16.03 9.10 22.95
CA HIS A 609 -15.05 9.77 22.11
C HIS A 609 -13.98 10.43 22.98
N TYR A 610 -12.76 9.95 22.86
CA TYR A 610 -11.59 10.37 23.62
C TYR A 610 -10.55 11.03 22.72
N VAL A 611 -9.98 12.15 23.16
CA VAL A 611 -8.99 12.92 22.40
C VAL A 611 -7.84 13.30 23.31
N ALA A 612 -6.63 13.15 22.80
CA ALA A 612 -5.43 13.60 23.46
C ALA A 612 -5.34 15.13 23.44
N ARG A 613 -5.13 15.75 24.60
CA ARG A 613 -4.73 17.14 24.67
C ARG A 613 -3.23 17.22 24.96
N PRO A 614 -2.50 18.10 24.28
CA PRO A 614 -1.10 18.33 24.62
C PRO A 614 -1.02 18.81 26.09
N LEU A 615 -0.27 18.10 26.90
CA LEU A 615 0.24 18.64 28.14
C LEU A 615 1.10 19.83 27.73
N GLN A 616 0.80 21.02 28.27
CA GLN A 616 1.39 22.33 27.97
C GLN A 616 2.82 22.28 27.39
N ASP A 617 3.05 22.99 26.26
CA ASP A 617 4.33 23.27 25.63
C ASP A 617 5.13 22.10 25.00
N ASN A 618 4.55 21.33 24.08
CA ASN A 618 5.34 20.40 23.27
C ASN A 618 4.96 20.41 21.79
N ALA A 619 5.85 19.89 20.93
CA ALA A 619 5.82 19.87 19.47
C ALA A 619 4.45 19.57 18.80
N LEU A 620 3.47 19.02 19.55
CA LEU A 620 2.08 18.79 19.13
C LEU A 620 1.26 20.08 19.00
N SER A 621 1.70 21.21 19.59
CA SER A 621 1.03 22.51 19.43
C SER A 621 1.39 23.22 18.12
N ARG A 622 2.34 22.68 17.36
CA ARG A 622 2.82 23.22 16.08
C ARG A 622 2.24 22.49 14.86
N LEU A 623 1.35 21.49 15.08
CA LEU A 623 0.56 20.82 14.04
C LEU A 623 -0.80 21.52 13.85
#